data_bdbafe3f4002d616dff5f753f34ff3db
#
_entry.id   bdbafe3f4002d616dff5f753f34ff3db
#
_cell.length_a   1.000
_cell.length_b   1.000
_cell.length_c   1.000
_cell.angle_alpha   90.00
_cell.angle_beta   90.00
_cell.angle_gamma   90.00
#
_symmetry.space_group_name_H-M   'P 1'
#
loop_
_entity.id
_entity.type
_entity.pdbx_description
1 polymer ?
#
loop_
_entity_poly.entity_id
_entity_poly.type
_entity_poly.pdbx_seq_one_letter_code
_entity_poly.pdbx_strand_id
1 'polypeptide(L)'
;MVKDYDFSGWATKNNLLCSDGRTILKDAFKSDDGVTVPLVWNHQHNEPDNVLGHALLENRDDGVYAYCKLNDTEKGKTTKELIKHGDISALSIYANQLKQQGGKVIHGSIREVSVVLAGANPGAFIDSVICHNDESDEEAVI
;
A
#
# COMPACT_ATOMS: atom_id res chain seq x y z
N MET A 1 -10.00 14.80 4.14
CA MET A 1 -8.54 14.69 4.17
C MET A 1 -8.08 13.65 5.15
N VAL A 2 -7.17 12.78 4.74
CA VAL A 2 -6.63 11.74 5.60
C VAL A 2 -5.50 12.33 6.43
N LYS A 3 -5.58 12.17 7.74
CA LYS A 3 -4.62 12.81 8.65
C LYS A 3 -3.81 11.84 9.49
N ASP A 4 -4.35 10.68 9.78
CA ASP A 4 -3.71 9.74 10.71
C ASP A 4 -3.15 8.55 9.95
N TYR A 5 -1.95 8.72 9.38
CA TYR A 5 -1.25 7.66 8.70
C TYR A 5 0.26 7.86 8.86
N ASP A 6 1.02 6.80 8.61
CA ASP A 6 2.48 6.83 8.75
C ASP A 6 3.18 6.98 7.41
N PHE A 7 2.63 6.42 6.36
CA PHE A 7 3.17 6.55 5.02
C PHE A 7 2.06 6.36 4.01
N SER A 8 2.32 6.77 2.79
CA SER A 8 1.36 6.61 1.71
C SER A 8 2.10 6.34 0.40
N GLY A 9 1.38 5.79 -0.55
CA GLY A 9 1.93 5.50 -1.86
C GLY A 9 0.92 4.80 -2.74
N TRP A 10 1.39 4.40 -3.91
CA TRP A 10 0.56 3.69 -4.86
C TRP A 10 0.51 2.22 -4.49
N ALA A 11 -0.68 1.75 -4.14
CA ALA A 11 -0.90 0.32 -3.91
C ALA A 11 -0.82 -0.43 -5.24
N THR A 12 -1.33 0.19 -6.31
CA THR A 12 -1.20 -0.32 -7.66
C THR A 12 -1.35 0.86 -8.64
N LYS A 13 -0.66 0.80 -9.77
CA LYS A 13 -0.77 1.81 -10.82
C LYS A 13 -1.33 1.20 -12.10
N ASN A 14 -2.07 2.01 -12.84
CA ASN A 14 -2.76 1.57 -14.05
C ASN A 14 -1.81 1.56 -15.25
N ASN A 15 -2.16 0.73 -16.22
CA ASN A 15 -1.55 0.75 -17.56
C ASN A 15 -0.07 0.40 -17.57
N LEU A 16 0.40 -0.30 -16.56
CA LEU A 16 1.77 -0.81 -16.50
C LEU A 16 1.70 -2.34 -16.55
N LEU A 17 2.63 -2.93 -17.32
CA LEU A 17 2.72 -4.39 -17.37
C LEU A 17 3.35 -4.88 -16.07
N CYS A 18 2.59 -5.66 -15.31
CA CYS A 18 3.08 -6.25 -14.07
C CYS A 18 3.92 -7.49 -14.36
N SER A 19 4.77 -7.86 -13.41
CA SER A 19 5.68 -8.99 -13.61
C SER A 19 4.95 -10.31 -13.82
N ASP A 20 3.69 -10.42 -13.40
CA ASP A 20 2.88 -11.62 -13.61
C ASP A 20 2.15 -11.60 -14.96
N GLY A 21 2.41 -10.63 -15.81
CA GLY A 21 1.81 -10.54 -17.14
C GLY A 21 0.51 -9.79 -17.23
N ARG A 22 0.00 -9.28 -16.10
CA ARG A 22 -1.26 -8.53 -16.08
C ARG A 22 -1.01 -7.03 -16.25
N THR A 23 -2.04 -6.35 -16.77
CA THR A 23 -2.08 -4.89 -16.81
C THR A 23 -3.40 -4.46 -16.18
N ILE A 24 -3.34 -3.58 -15.21
CA ILE A 24 -4.54 -3.09 -14.52
C ILE A 24 -5.05 -1.86 -15.25
N LEU A 25 -6.31 -1.84 -15.61
CA LEU A 25 -6.90 -0.72 -16.30
C LEU A 25 -7.48 0.29 -15.32
N LYS A 26 -7.65 1.53 -15.79
CA LYS A 26 -8.24 2.59 -15.01
C LYS A 26 -9.57 2.14 -14.43
N ASP A 27 -9.83 2.50 -13.18
CA ASP A 27 -11.07 2.21 -12.46
C ASP A 27 -11.36 0.72 -12.23
N ALA A 28 -10.37 -0.16 -12.44
CA ALA A 28 -10.55 -1.58 -12.16
C ALA A 28 -10.98 -1.83 -10.72
N PHE A 29 -10.49 -1.02 -9.78
CA PHE A 29 -10.79 -1.15 -8.36
C PHE A 29 -11.58 0.02 -7.81
N LYS A 30 -12.36 0.71 -8.64
CA LYS A 30 -13.08 1.90 -8.17
C LYS A 30 -14.10 1.58 -7.09
N SER A 31 -14.61 0.35 -7.04
CA SER A 31 -15.55 -0.05 -6.00
C SER A 31 -14.88 -0.12 -4.62
N ASP A 32 -13.56 -0.12 -4.57
CA ASP A 32 -12.83 -0.13 -3.30
C ASP A 32 -12.46 1.27 -2.82
N ASP A 33 -12.87 2.32 -3.52
CA ASP A 33 -12.60 3.69 -3.10
C ASP A 33 -13.17 3.94 -1.72
N GLY A 34 -12.35 4.44 -0.80
CA GLY A 34 -12.76 4.71 0.57
C GLY A 34 -12.78 3.50 1.49
N VAL A 35 -12.42 2.33 1.00
CA VAL A 35 -12.41 1.10 1.80
C VAL A 35 -11.09 1.00 2.56
N THR A 36 -11.16 0.53 3.81
CA THR A 36 -9.96 0.24 4.60
C THR A 36 -9.73 -1.26 4.59
N VAL A 37 -8.50 -1.66 4.29
CA VAL A 37 -8.10 -3.07 4.23
C VAL A 37 -6.90 -3.30 5.13
N PRO A 38 -6.61 -4.55 5.52
CA PRO A 38 -5.40 -4.84 6.30
C PRO A 38 -4.13 -4.51 5.51
N LEU A 39 -3.13 -4.04 6.25
CA LEU A 39 -1.77 -3.84 5.75
C LEU A 39 -0.92 -5.00 6.26
N VAL A 40 -0.29 -5.74 5.36
CA VAL A 40 0.33 -7.03 5.68
C VAL A 40 1.77 -7.05 5.19
N TRP A 41 2.61 -7.85 5.82
CA TRP A 41 3.96 -8.10 5.34
C TRP A 41 3.95 -9.21 4.28
N ASN A 42 4.36 -8.85 3.09
CA ASN A 42 4.67 -9.79 1.99
C ASN A 42 3.58 -10.84 1.75
N HIS A 43 2.31 -10.42 1.82
CA HIS A 43 1.15 -11.28 1.58
C HIS A 43 1.08 -12.51 2.50
N GLN A 44 1.70 -12.46 3.66
CA GLN A 44 1.71 -13.59 4.58
C GLN A 44 0.51 -13.52 5.51
N HIS A 45 -0.58 -14.15 5.12
CA HIS A 45 -1.85 -14.08 5.83
C HIS A 45 -2.00 -15.15 6.92
N ASN A 46 -0.98 -15.96 7.14
CA ASN A 46 -1.07 -17.15 7.97
C ASN A 46 -0.93 -16.87 9.47
N GLU A 47 -0.51 -15.69 9.86
CA GLU A 47 -0.33 -15.35 11.28
C GLU A 47 -0.75 -13.92 11.57
N PRO A 48 -1.38 -13.68 12.72
CA PRO A 48 -1.80 -12.32 13.08
C PRO A 48 -0.67 -11.32 13.16
N ASP A 49 0.54 -11.76 13.53
CA ASP A 49 1.70 -10.87 13.65
C ASP A 49 2.07 -10.22 12.33
N ASN A 50 1.69 -10.83 11.21
CA ASN A 50 2.02 -10.31 9.90
C ASN A 50 1.07 -9.21 9.46
N VAL A 51 0.00 -8.95 10.21
CA VAL A 51 -0.86 -7.79 9.99
C VAL A 51 -0.20 -6.61 10.66
N LEU A 52 0.33 -5.71 9.86
CA LEU A 52 1.12 -4.57 10.36
C LEU A 52 0.24 -3.39 10.74
N GLY A 53 -0.95 -3.30 10.18
CA GLY A 53 -1.86 -2.19 10.38
C GLY A 53 -2.98 -2.22 9.37
N HIS A 54 -3.31 -1.05 8.83
CA HIS A 54 -4.38 -0.95 7.84
C HIS A 54 -4.06 0.12 6.80
N ALA A 55 -4.74 0.05 5.67
CA ALA A 55 -4.57 0.97 4.56
C ALA A 55 -5.92 1.46 4.10
N LEU A 56 -6.07 2.78 4.00
CA LEU A 56 -7.26 3.41 3.42
C LEU A 56 -7.00 3.62 1.94
N LEU A 57 -7.89 3.11 1.11
CA LEU A 57 -7.73 3.15 -0.34
C LEU A 57 -8.44 4.35 -0.94
N GLU A 58 -7.81 4.94 -1.95
CA GLU A 58 -8.37 6.04 -2.71
C GLU A 58 -8.18 5.76 -4.19
N ASN A 59 -9.27 5.59 -4.92
CA ASN A 59 -9.17 5.36 -6.35
C ASN A 59 -8.91 6.69 -7.06
N ARG A 60 -7.82 6.75 -7.81
CA ARG A 60 -7.42 7.92 -8.58
C ARG A 60 -7.32 7.56 -10.04
N ASP A 61 -7.14 8.57 -10.89
CA ASP A 61 -7.02 8.34 -12.33
C ASP A 61 -5.85 7.45 -12.69
N ASP A 62 -4.74 7.56 -11.95
CA ASP A 62 -3.52 6.81 -12.27
C ASP A 62 -3.42 5.47 -11.58
N GLY A 63 -4.30 5.18 -10.64
CA GLY A 63 -4.26 3.92 -9.90
C GLY A 63 -4.97 4.03 -8.57
N VAL A 64 -4.64 3.13 -7.65
CA VAL A 64 -5.19 3.16 -6.29
C VAL A 64 -4.09 3.61 -5.34
N TYR A 65 -4.34 4.71 -4.68
CA TYR A 65 -3.43 5.27 -3.68
C TYR A 65 -3.82 4.74 -2.30
N ALA A 66 -2.86 4.50 -1.44
CA ALA A 66 -3.10 3.95 -0.11
C ALA A 66 -2.48 4.84 0.96
N TYR A 67 -3.26 5.13 2.00
CA TYR A 67 -2.79 5.81 3.20
C TYR A 67 -2.66 4.75 4.28
N CYS A 68 -1.44 4.51 4.74
CA CYS A 68 -1.11 3.35 5.56
C CYS A 68 -0.77 3.74 6.99
N LYS A 69 -1.40 3.05 7.93
CA LYS A 69 -1.17 3.23 9.36
C LYS A 69 -0.58 1.95 9.93
N LEU A 70 0.52 2.07 10.64
CA LEU A 70 1.16 0.93 11.30
C LEU A 70 0.70 0.86 12.75
N ASN A 71 0.39 -0.34 13.20
CA ASN A 71 0.06 -0.58 14.58
C ASN A 71 1.32 -0.57 15.44
N ASP A 72 1.15 -0.32 16.73
CA ASP A 72 2.25 -0.24 17.68
C ASP A 72 2.63 -1.64 18.18
N THR A 73 3.05 -2.49 17.23
CA THR A 73 3.49 -3.86 17.50
C THR A 73 4.98 -3.95 17.15
N GLU A 74 5.60 -5.05 17.56
CA GLU A 74 7.01 -5.28 17.25
C GLU A 74 7.27 -5.22 15.74
N LYS A 75 6.48 -5.97 14.97
CA LYS A 75 6.65 -5.99 13.50
C LYS A 75 6.26 -4.67 12.86
N GLY A 76 5.26 -3.98 13.42
CA GLY A 76 4.89 -2.65 12.95
C GLY A 76 6.02 -1.65 13.13
N LYS A 77 6.67 -1.69 14.30
CA LYS A 77 7.80 -0.80 14.57
C LYS A 77 8.99 -1.10 13.68
N THR A 78 9.30 -2.38 13.49
CA THR A 78 10.39 -2.79 12.60
C THR A 78 10.13 -2.32 11.18
N THR A 79 8.92 -2.52 10.69
CA THR A 79 8.54 -2.10 9.35
C THR A 79 8.65 -0.59 9.19
N LYS A 80 8.21 0.16 10.20
CA LYS A 80 8.30 1.61 10.17
C LYS A 80 9.75 2.07 10.01
N GLU A 81 10.65 1.44 10.73
CA GLU A 81 12.07 1.77 10.66
C GLU A 81 12.63 1.49 9.27
N LEU A 82 12.30 0.35 8.69
CA LEU A 82 12.77 -0.03 7.36
C LEU A 82 12.24 0.90 6.28
N ILE A 83 10.98 1.32 6.38
CA ILE A 83 10.40 2.26 5.43
C ILE A 83 11.05 3.63 5.58
N LYS A 84 11.26 4.06 6.82
CA LYS A 84 11.85 5.37 7.11
C LYS A 84 13.26 5.48 6.54
N HIS A 85 14.02 4.39 6.57
CA HIS A 85 15.38 4.36 6.02
C HIS A 85 15.43 4.03 4.53
N GLY A 86 14.28 3.76 3.91
CA GLY A 86 14.26 3.45 2.49
C GLY A 86 14.66 2.03 2.13
N ASP A 87 14.85 1.16 3.13
CA ASP A 87 15.21 -0.23 2.87
C ASP A 87 14.05 -1.00 2.25
N ILE A 88 12.83 -0.58 2.54
CA ILE A 88 11.62 -1.12 1.95
C ILE A 88 10.82 0.04 1.42
N SER A 89 10.43 -0.02 0.14
CA SER A 89 9.71 1.08 -0.49
C SER A 89 8.62 0.63 -1.44
N ALA A 90 8.37 -0.67 -1.56
CA ALA A 90 7.39 -1.17 -2.52
C ALA A 90 6.12 -1.65 -1.85
N LEU A 91 5.01 -1.50 -2.57
CA LEU A 91 3.70 -1.97 -2.15
C LEU A 91 3.18 -2.98 -3.16
N SER A 92 2.23 -3.79 -2.72
CA SER A 92 1.59 -4.78 -3.57
C SER A 92 0.18 -5.00 -3.04
N ILE A 93 -0.73 -5.39 -3.93
CA ILE A 93 -2.10 -5.72 -3.51
C ILE A 93 -2.33 -7.21 -3.63
N TYR A 94 -3.19 -7.73 -2.75
CA TYR A 94 -3.85 -9.00 -2.98
C TYR A 94 -5.30 -8.67 -3.34
N ALA A 95 -5.72 -9.11 -4.51
CA ALA A 95 -7.08 -8.86 -4.99
C ALA A 95 -7.69 -10.17 -5.46
N ASN A 96 -9.01 -10.28 -5.32
CA ASN A 96 -9.74 -11.44 -5.81
C ASN A 96 -10.91 -10.97 -6.67
N GLN A 97 -11.72 -11.92 -7.12
CA GLN A 97 -12.88 -11.64 -7.98
C GLN A 97 -12.47 -10.85 -9.23
N LEU A 98 -11.30 -11.15 -9.76
CA LEU A 98 -10.77 -10.43 -10.91
C LEU A 98 -11.56 -10.78 -12.17
N LYS A 99 -11.88 -9.76 -12.96
CA LYS A 99 -12.42 -9.91 -14.31
C LYS A 99 -11.36 -9.43 -15.28
N GLN A 100 -10.99 -10.27 -16.21
CA GLN A 100 -9.87 -10.02 -17.12
C GLN A 100 -10.26 -10.29 -18.57
N GLN A 101 -9.63 -9.53 -19.47
CA GLN A 101 -9.72 -9.77 -20.91
C GLN A 101 -8.31 -9.66 -21.47
N GLY A 102 -7.76 -10.79 -21.94
CA GLY A 102 -6.43 -10.80 -22.55
C GLY A 102 -5.34 -10.27 -21.63
N GLY A 103 -5.38 -10.61 -20.35
CA GLY A 103 -4.40 -10.13 -19.38
C GLY A 103 -4.68 -8.74 -18.83
N LYS A 104 -5.72 -8.08 -19.30
CA LYS A 104 -6.10 -6.75 -18.80
C LYS A 104 -7.16 -6.90 -17.71
N VAL A 105 -6.85 -6.41 -16.51
CA VAL A 105 -7.77 -6.47 -15.38
C VAL A 105 -8.72 -5.29 -15.48
N ILE A 106 -10.01 -5.59 -15.62
CA ILE A 106 -11.05 -4.56 -15.75
C ILE A 106 -11.85 -4.38 -14.48
N HIS A 107 -11.81 -5.35 -13.56
CA HIS A 107 -12.50 -5.26 -12.29
C HIS A 107 -11.88 -6.24 -11.30
N GLY A 108 -11.96 -5.89 -10.02
CA GLY A 108 -11.52 -6.78 -8.94
C GLY A 108 -11.84 -6.16 -7.60
N SER A 109 -11.50 -6.90 -6.55
CA SER A 109 -11.70 -6.45 -5.17
C SER A 109 -10.38 -6.59 -4.43
N ILE A 110 -9.86 -5.47 -3.94
CA ILE A 110 -8.61 -5.46 -3.16
C ILE A 110 -8.93 -5.96 -1.76
N ARG A 111 -8.21 -7.00 -1.33
CA ARG A 111 -8.42 -7.62 -0.03
C ARG A 111 -7.39 -7.19 1.00
N GLU A 112 -6.20 -6.82 0.57
CA GLU A 112 -5.18 -6.26 1.46
C GLU A 112 -4.12 -5.53 0.64
N VAL A 113 -3.35 -4.67 1.33
CA VAL A 113 -2.15 -4.06 0.79
C VAL A 113 -0.98 -4.64 1.56
N SER A 114 0.07 -5.01 0.86
CA SER A 114 1.28 -5.51 1.51
C SER A 114 2.46 -4.60 1.29
N VAL A 115 3.31 -4.56 2.30
CA VAL A 115 4.66 -4.00 2.19
C VAL A 115 5.54 -5.15 1.72
N VAL A 116 6.26 -4.94 0.63
CA VAL A 116 7.07 -6.00 0.00
C VAL A 116 8.43 -5.44 -0.40
N LEU A 117 9.39 -6.35 -0.64
CA LEU A 117 10.69 -5.93 -1.17
C LEU A 117 10.58 -5.55 -2.63
N ALA A 118 9.77 -6.29 -3.40
CA ALA A 118 9.51 -5.98 -4.79
C ALA A 118 8.12 -6.49 -5.16
N GLY A 119 7.30 -5.61 -5.71
CA GLY A 119 5.94 -5.98 -6.11
C GLY A 119 5.85 -6.29 -7.59
N ALA A 120 4.74 -6.91 -7.98
CA ALA A 120 4.49 -7.23 -9.38
C ALA A 120 4.22 -5.98 -10.22
N ASN A 121 3.63 -4.95 -9.63
CA ASN A 121 3.33 -3.70 -10.33
C ASN A 121 4.52 -2.75 -10.19
N PRO A 122 5.19 -2.38 -11.30
CA PRO A 122 6.41 -1.59 -11.21
C PRO A 122 6.19 -0.15 -10.77
N GLY A 123 4.94 0.31 -10.71
CA GLY A 123 4.63 1.66 -10.22
C GLY A 123 4.12 1.71 -8.80
N ALA A 124 4.06 0.57 -8.09
CA ALA A 124 3.51 0.51 -6.74
C ALA A 124 4.59 0.79 -5.71
N PHE A 125 4.77 2.06 -5.38
CA PHE A 125 5.80 2.52 -4.45
C PHE A 125 5.24 3.45 -3.40
N ILE A 126 5.88 3.42 -2.22
CA ILE A 126 5.69 4.41 -1.16
C ILE A 126 6.35 5.71 -1.62
N ASP A 127 5.61 6.81 -1.60
CA ASP A 127 6.14 8.10 -2.03
C ASP A 127 6.09 9.17 -0.94
N SER A 128 5.54 8.87 0.22
CA SER A 128 5.47 9.82 1.31
C SER A 128 5.55 9.11 2.65
N VAL A 129 6.44 9.56 3.51
CA VAL A 129 6.63 9.01 4.86
C VAL A 129 6.50 10.15 5.86
N ILE A 130 5.68 9.94 6.89
CA ILE A 130 5.50 10.93 7.94
C ILE A 130 6.29 10.50 9.17
N CYS A 131 7.16 11.40 9.64
CA CYS A 131 7.98 11.13 10.82
C CYS A 131 7.34 11.82 12.01
N HIS A 132 6.44 11.11 12.68
CA HIS A 132 5.66 11.68 13.77
C HIS A 132 6.50 12.10 14.96
N ASN A 133 7.58 11.40 15.22
CA ASN A 133 8.41 11.71 16.37
C ASN A 133 9.22 12.98 16.17
N ASP A 134 9.29 13.46 14.96
CA ASP A 134 10.14 14.60 14.68
C ASP A 134 9.52 15.91 15.06
N GLU A 135 8.24 15.91 15.20
CA GLU A 135 7.59 17.16 15.60
C GLU A 135 8.07 17.61 16.95
N SER A 136 8.55 16.70 17.71
CA SER A 136 9.07 17.08 19.00
C SER A 136 10.25 17.95 18.85
N ASP A 137 10.74 17.82 17.79
CA ASP A 137 11.97 18.39 17.64
C ASP A 137 11.91 19.75 17.29
N GLU A 138 11.07 19.91 17.41
CA GLU A 138 11.26 20.83 17.19
C GLU A 138 11.40 21.74 17.63
N GLU A 139 11.43 21.71 17.99
CA GLU A 139 11.64 22.36 18.26
C GLU A 139 12.44 23.02 18.22
N ALA A 140 12.55 23.06 18.06
CA ALA A 140 13.34 23.47 17.96
C ALA A 140 13.71 24.54 18.01
N VAL A 141 14.18 24.87 18.31
CA VAL A 141 14.56 25.72 18.34
C VAL A 141 14.97 26.57 17.76
N ILE A 142 15.05 27.02 17.54
CA ILE A 142 15.37 27.76 16.99
C ILE A 142 15.89 28.79 17.14
#